data_110094f2e3b501784deab6bf4c073f43
#
_entry.id   110094f2e3b501784deab6bf4c073f43
#
_cell.length_a   1.000
_cell.length_b   1.000
_cell.length_c   1.000
_cell.angle_alpha   90.00
_cell.angle_beta   90.00
_cell.angle_gamma   90.00
#
_symmetry.space_group_name_H-M   'P 1'
#
loop_
_entity.id
_entity.type
_entity.pdbx_description
1 polymer ?
#
loop_
_entity_poly.entity_id
_entity_poly.type
_entity_poly.pdbx_seq_one_letter_code
_entity_poly.pdbx_strand_id
1 'polypeptide(L)'
;MKKIFGLLALVLVTQFGQAAAEDGVKYQTIANPQPTADAGTIEVLELFWYGCPHCYQMEPEIEAWLKTKPEDVTFVRMPAVLGPTWELGARAFYTAELLDVTDKIHTPLFERLHKDKKPLRSADDIKAFFVERGVSAEEFDKTFNSFAVITKTNRAKQARDMYGITGVPTLVVNGKYRTTAKLAGGNKQMLEVVDVLVEQESNAGKAAAAQ
;
A
#
# COMPACT_ATOMS: atom_id res chain seq x y z
N MET A 1 -38.81 -61.72 11.04
CA MET A 1 -38.12 -60.75 11.90
C MET A 1 -36.88 -60.26 11.13
N LYS A 2 -36.98 -59.15 10.42
CA LYS A 2 -35.90 -58.53 9.64
C LYS A 2 -35.37 -57.32 10.43
N LYS A 3 -34.13 -57.39 10.91
CA LYS A 3 -33.43 -56.31 11.58
C LYS A 3 -32.82 -55.39 10.52
N ILE A 4 -33.30 -54.15 10.41
CA ILE A 4 -32.72 -53.11 9.56
C ILE A 4 -31.66 -52.37 10.39
N PHE A 5 -30.38 -52.54 10.04
CA PHE A 5 -29.29 -51.73 10.59
C PHE A 5 -29.18 -50.45 9.79
N GLY A 6 -29.61 -49.34 10.41
CA GLY A 6 -29.42 -48.01 9.85
C GLY A 6 -27.98 -47.56 10.09
N LEU A 7 -27.22 -47.35 9.00
CA LEU A 7 -25.85 -46.76 9.04
C LEU A 7 -26.00 -45.26 9.13
N LEU A 8 -25.72 -44.68 10.29
CA LEU A 8 -25.69 -43.25 10.50
C LEU A 8 -24.33 -42.73 10.02
N ALA A 9 -24.25 -42.14 8.84
CA ALA A 9 -23.04 -41.47 8.35
C ALA A 9 -22.87 -40.15 9.06
N LEU A 10 -21.89 -40.09 9.98
CA LEU A 10 -21.48 -38.88 10.67
C LEU A 10 -20.62 -38.02 9.69
N VAL A 11 -21.23 -36.99 9.08
CA VAL A 11 -20.51 -36.01 8.27
C VAL A 11 -19.77 -35.06 9.21
N LEU A 12 -18.46 -35.28 9.36
CA LEU A 12 -17.56 -34.32 10.02
C LEU A 12 -17.37 -33.11 9.11
N VAL A 13 -18.12 -32.05 9.35
CA VAL A 13 -17.86 -30.73 8.76
C VAL A 13 -16.66 -30.14 9.49
N THR A 14 -15.46 -30.26 8.92
CA THR A 14 -14.28 -29.51 9.39
C THR A 14 -14.48 -28.04 9.04
N GLN A 15 -14.94 -27.27 10.00
CA GLN A 15 -14.89 -25.80 9.89
C GLN A 15 -13.44 -25.38 9.97
N PHE A 16 -12.86 -25.04 8.80
CA PHE A 16 -11.64 -24.25 8.78
C PHE A 16 -11.99 -22.88 9.36
N GLY A 17 -11.63 -22.68 10.62
CA GLY A 17 -11.75 -21.39 11.27
C GLY A 17 -10.83 -20.40 10.58
N GLN A 18 -11.37 -19.54 9.72
CA GLN A 18 -10.68 -18.36 9.24
C GLN A 18 -10.38 -17.49 10.46
N ALA A 19 -9.10 -17.25 10.70
CA ALA A 19 -8.67 -16.30 11.73
C ALA A 19 -9.06 -14.90 11.26
N ALA A 20 -10.21 -14.41 11.73
CA ALA A 20 -10.63 -13.03 11.48
C ALA A 20 -9.60 -12.07 12.09
N ALA A 21 -9.20 -11.03 11.35
CA ALA A 21 -8.44 -9.93 11.92
C ALA A 21 -9.34 -9.16 12.89
N GLU A 22 -8.80 -8.79 14.06
CA GLU A 22 -9.56 -8.09 15.09
C GLU A 22 -9.29 -6.58 14.99
N ASP A 23 -10.38 -5.78 14.94
CA ASP A 23 -10.28 -4.32 14.97
C ASP A 23 -9.67 -3.85 16.31
N GLY A 24 -8.77 -2.87 16.23
CA GLY A 24 -8.03 -2.35 17.38
C GLY A 24 -6.83 -3.19 17.80
N VAL A 25 -6.74 -4.45 17.38
CA VAL A 25 -5.61 -5.35 17.68
C VAL A 25 -4.66 -5.44 16.49
N LYS A 26 -5.16 -5.79 15.30
CA LYS A 26 -4.34 -5.99 14.08
C LYS A 26 -4.52 -4.91 13.04
N TYR A 27 -5.63 -4.20 13.07
CA TYR A 27 -5.92 -3.04 12.23
C TYR A 27 -6.75 -2.01 13.00
N GLN A 28 -6.99 -0.87 12.39
CA GLN A 28 -7.85 0.19 12.93
C GLN A 28 -8.78 0.70 11.84
N THR A 29 -10.06 0.87 12.20
CA THR A 29 -11.04 1.52 11.34
C THR A 29 -10.75 3.02 11.25
N ILE A 30 -10.78 3.55 10.02
CA ILE A 30 -10.60 4.98 9.75
C ILE A 30 -11.94 5.68 10.02
N ALA A 31 -11.95 6.64 10.93
CA ALA A 31 -13.17 7.32 11.38
C ALA A 31 -13.94 7.99 10.24
N ASN A 32 -13.21 8.56 9.27
CA ASN A 32 -13.76 9.15 8.05
C ASN A 32 -13.20 8.38 6.84
N PRO A 33 -13.87 7.34 6.34
CA PRO A 33 -13.41 6.58 5.19
C PRO A 33 -13.10 7.48 3.99
N GLN A 34 -11.99 7.21 3.32
CA GLN A 34 -11.55 7.99 2.17
C GLN A 34 -12.05 7.34 0.88
N PRO A 35 -12.44 8.13 -0.13
CA PRO A 35 -12.81 7.59 -1.41
C PRO A 35 -11.60 6.95 -2.10
N THR A 36 -11.84 5.84 -2.79
CA THR A 36 -10.88 5.15 -3.65
C THR A 36 -10.93 5.71 -5.07
N ALA A 37 -9.91 5.45 -5.86
CA ALA A 37 -9.84 5.92 -7.23
C ALA A 37 -10.85 5.22 -8.14
N ASP A 38 -11.17 3.95 -7.87
CA ASP A 38 -12.11 3.13 -8.61
C ASP A 38 -13.03 2.37 -7.63
N ALA A 39 -14.32 2.64 -7.70
CA ALA A 39 -15.32 1.97 -6.88
C ALA A 39 -15.60 0.50 -7.30
N GLY A 40 -15.13 0.09 -8.46
CA GLY A 40 -15.26 -1.27 -8.98
C GLY A 40 -14.19 -2.25 -8.49
N THR A 41 -13.15 -1.74 -7.82
CA THR A 41 -12.05 -2.55 -7.29
C THR A 41 -11.83 -2.26 -5.80
N ILE A 42 -11.19 -3.20 -5.10
CA ILE A 42 -10.77 -2.99 -3.71
C ILE A 42 -9.38 -2.37 -3.73
N GLU A 43 -9.27 -1.12 -3.29
CA GLU A 43 -7.99 -0.42 -3.24
C GLU A 43 -7.18 -0.85 -2.00
N VAL A 44 -5.93 -1.26 -2.22
CA VAL A 44 -4.90 -1.38 -1.18
C VAL A 44 -3.89 -0.26 -1.40
N LEU A 45 -3.89 0.71 -0.49
CA LEU A 45 -3.00 1.87 -0.54
C LEU A 45 -1.82 1.69 0.41
N GLU A 46 -0.62 1.78 -0.12
CA GLU A 46 0.61 1.89 0.68
C GLU A 46 0.96 3.35 0.93
N LEU A 47 1.09 3.71 2.21
CA LEU A 47 1.69 4.97 2.63
C LEU A 47 3.13 4.71 3.06
N PHE A 48 4.08 5.29 2.34
CA PHE A 48 5.50 5.04 2.50
C PHE A 48 6.35 6.33 2.52
N TRP A 49 7.63 6.21 2.83
CA TRP A 49 8.65 7.25 2.68
C TRP A 49 9.97 6.62 2.26
N TYR A 50 10.60 7.14 1.22
CA TYR A 50 11.90 6.63 0.76
C TYR A 50 12.98 6.60 1.84
N GLY A 51 12.96 7.54 2.79
CA GLY A 51 13.91 7.56 3.91
C GLY A 51 13.62 6.55 5.02
N CYS A 52 12.51 5.81 4.96
CA CYS A 52 12.12 4.84 5.98
C CYS A 52 12.76 3.47 5.75
N PRO A 53 13.63 2.97 6.67
CA PRO A 53 14.23 1.65 6.52
C PRO A 53 13.19 0.50 6.53
N HIS A 54 12.10 0.67 7.29
CA HIS A 54 11.04 -0.34 7.35
C HIS A 54 10.23 -0.41 6.06
N CYS A 55 10.03 0.72 5.36
CA CYS A 55 9.44 0.73 4.02
C CYS A 55 10.34 -0.02 3.03
N TYR A 56 11.65 0.28 3.04
CA TYR A 56 12.61 -0.45 2.20
C TYR A 56 12.61 -1.95 2.47
N GLN A 57 12.55 -2.37 3.74
CA GLN A 57 12.49 -3.78 4.13
C GLN A 57 11.17 -4.46 3.71
N MET A 58 10.11 -3.68 3.52
CA MET A 58 8.80 -4.19 3.13
C MET A 58 8.66 -4.40 1.61
N GLU A 59 9.47 -3.71 0.79
CA GLU A 59 9.38 -3.80 -0.68
C GLU A 59 9.39 -5.25 -1.22
N PRO A 60 10.30 -6.16 -0.81
CA PRO A 60 10.28 -7.53 -1.30
C PRO A 60 8.99 -8.29 -0.96
N GLU A 61 8.40 -8.03 0.20
CA GLU A 61 7.14 -8.65 0.63
C GLU A 61 5.96 -8.13 -0.21
N ILE A 62 5.92 -6.83 -0.48
CA ILE A 62 4.92 -6.20 -1.36
C ILE A 62 5.05 -6.76 -2.78
N GLU A 63 6.25 -6.81 -3.33
CA GLU A 63 6.49 -7.34 -4.68
C GLU A 63 6.09 -8.83 -4.81
N ALA A 64 6.28 -9.63 -3.76
CA ALA A 64 5.80 -11.01 -3.71
C ALA A 64 4.27 -11.06 -3.66
N TRP A 65 3.65 -10.25 -2.82
CA TRP A 65 2.19 -10.16 -2.65
C TRP A 65 1.49 -9.67 -3.93
N LEU A 66 2.07 -8.71 -4.64
CA LEU A 66 1.53 -8.20 -5.91
C LEU A 66 1.36 -9.28 -6.98
N LYS A 67 2.14 -10.36 -6.93
CA LYS A 67 2.04 -11.49 -7.86
C LYS A 67 0.88 -12.44 -7.54
N THR A 68 0.36 -12.37 -6.34
CA THR A 68 -0.64 -13.33 -5.81
C THR A 68 -1.95 -12.66 -5.38
N LYS A 69 -2.00 -11.33 -5.31
CA LYS A 69 -3.21 -10.60 -4.94
C LYS A 69 -4.38 -10.93 -5.88
N PRO A 70 -5.64 -10.88 -5.41
CA PRO A 70 -6.81 -11.03 -6.25
C PRO A 70 -6.84 -10.02 -7.41
N GLU A 71 -7.48 -10.41 -8.53
CA GLU A 71 -7.56 -9.55 -9.74
C GLU A 71 -8.40 -8.28 -9.51
N ASP A 72 -9.41 -8.36 -8.65
CA ASP A 72 -10.28 -7.26 -8.25
C ASP A 72 -9.64 -6.30 -7.21
N VAL A 73 -8.37 -6.52 -6.87
CA VAL A 73 -7.60 -5.65 -5.98
C VAL A 73 -6.68 -4.73 -6.78
N THR A 74 -6.80 -3.43 -6.57
CA THR A 74 -5.87 -2.41 -7.09
C THR A 74 -4.90 -1.97 -6.01
N PHE A 75 -3.59 -2.02 -6.31
CA PHE A 75 -2.55 -1.54 -5.40
C PHE A 75 -2.08 -0.15 -5.81
N VAL A 76 -2.07 0.76 -4.85
CA VAL A 76 -1.69 2.17 -5.05
C VAL A 76 -0.61 2.55 -4.05
N ARG A 77 0.39 3.32 -4.47
CA ARG A 77 1.40 3.90 -3.58
C ARG A 77 1.17 5.41 -3.40
N MET A 78 1.27 5.88 -2.17
CA MET A 78 1.29 7.29 -1.84
C MET A 78 2.48 7.59 -0.92
N PRO A 79 3.44 8.39 -1.37
CA PRO A 79 4.49 8.84 -0.47
C PRO A 79 3.90 9.77 0.60
N ALA A 80 3.95 9.38 1.87
CA ALA A 80 3.52 10.23 2.97
C ALA A 80 4.50 11.39 3.17
N VAL A 81 4.00 12.57 3.53
CA VAL A 81 4.81 13.75 3.87
C VAL A 81 4.49 14.16 5.30
N LEU A 82 5.08 13.47 6.28
CA LEU A 82 4.88 13.73 7.70
C LEU A 82 5.89 14.72 8.30
N GLY A 83 6.85 15.18 7.50
CA GLY A 83 7.84 16.17 7.88
C GLY A 83 8.50 16.84 6.67
N PRO A 84 9.21 17.97 6.89
CA PRO A 84 9.77 18.78 5.80
C PRO A 84 10.73 18.03 4.87
N THR A 85 11.54 17.10 5.42
CA THR A 85 12.53 16.33 4.67
C THR A 85 11.91 15.24 3.78
N TRP A 86 10.61 14.96 3.91
CA TRP A 86 9.93 13.91 3.17
C TRP A 86 9.45 14.38 1.78
N GLU A 87 9.28 15.68 1.63
CA GLU A 87 8.69 16.28 0.43
C GLU A 87 9.48 16.00 -0.85
N LEU A 88 10.82 16.05 -0.77
CA LEU A 88 11.68 15.75 -1.93
C LEU A 88 11.45 14.33 -2.46
N GLY A 89 11.32 13.35 -1.57
CA GLY A 89 11.01 11.97 -1.95
C GLY A 89 9.61 11.84 -2.58
N ALA A 90 8.62 12.55 -2.04
CA ALA A 90 7.27 12.55 -2.60
C ALA A 90 7.24 13.15 -4.00
N ARG A 91 7.92 14.28 -4.21
CA ARG A 91 8.06 14.87 -5.55
C ARG A 91 8.79 13.95 -6.52
N ALA A 92 9.84 13.26 -6.07
CA ALA A 92 10.53 12.27 -6.90
C ALA A 92 9.59 11.14 -7.34
N PHE A 93 8.80 10.58 -6.41
CA PHE A 93 7.83 9.53 -6.73
C PHE A 93 6.80 10.00 -7.78
N TYR A 94 6.16 11.13 -7.55
CA TYR A 94 5.15 11.63 -8.49
C TYR A 94 5.73 12.08 -9.83
N THR A 95 7.00 12.49 -9.86
CA THR A 95 7.71 12.74 -11.12
C THR A 95 7.90 11.44 -11.89
N ALA A 96 8.33 10.37 -11.22
CA ALA A 96 8.49 9.06 -11.85
C ALA A 96 7.17 8.50 -12.36
N GLU A 97 6.09 8.66 -11.58
CA GLU A 97 4.74 8.25 -11.96
C GLU A 97 4.25 8.98 -13.22
N LEU A 98 4.40 10.31 -13.28
CA LEU A 98 3.96 11.11 -14.42
C LEU A 98 4.80 10.92 -15.68
N LEU A 99 6.03 10.48 -15.55
CA LEU A 99 6.92 10.12 -16.65
C LEU A 99 6.83 8.64 -17.05
N ASP A 100 5.99 7.85 -16.36
CA ASP A 100 5.85 6.41 -16.58
C ASP A 100 7.19 5.64 -16.43
N VAL A 101 8.00 6.05 -15.46
CA VAL A 101 9.31 5.43 -15.16
C VAL A 101 9.43 4.92 -13.75
N THR A 102 8.30 4.69 -13.06
CA THR A 102 8.28 4.24 -11.66
C THR A 102 9.13 2.98 -11.47
N ASP A 103 9.04 2.01 -12.36
CA ASP A 103 9.80 0.75 -12.30
C ASP A 103 11.31 0.96 -12.35
N LYS A 104 11.78 2.03 -13.02
CA LYS A 104 13.21 2.38 -13.12
C LYS A 104 13.70 3.21 -11.93
N ILE A 105 12.78 3.80 -11.18
CA ILE A 105 13.11 4.79 -10.13
C ILE A 105 12.83 4.26 -8.74
N HIS A 106 11.69 3.61 -8.49
CA HIS A 106 11.19 3.33 -7.14
C HIS A 106 12.16 2.48 -6.31
N THR A 107 12.39 1.24 -6.68
CA THR A 107 13.30 0.34 -5.97
C THR A 107 14.75 0.85 -5.98
N PRO A 108 15.32 1.33 -7.12
CA PRO A 108 16.66 1.91 -7.11
C PRO A 108 16.82 3.15 -6.22
N LEU A 109 15.75 3.92 -5.98
CA LEU A 109 15.81 5.07 -5.08
C LEU A 109 15.86 4.64 -3.62
N PHE A 110 15.12 3.62 -3.23
CA PHE A 110 15.27 2.98 -1.93
C PHE A 110 16.70 2.42 -1.74
N GLU A 111 17.25 1.72 -2.74
CA GLU A 111 18.62 1.19 -2.67
C GLU A 111 19.67 2.31 -2.51
N ARG A 112 19.56 3.39 -3.28
CA ARG A 112 20.42 4.56 -3.14
C ARG A 112 20.47 5.07 -1.70
N LEU A 113 19.32 5.15 -1.04
CA LEU A 113 19.22 5.68 0.31
C LEU A 113 19.69 4.68 1.38
N HIS A 114 19.30 3.42 1.25
CA HIS A 114 19.47 2.44 2.32
C HIS A 114 20.70 1.54 2.15
N LYS A 115 21.04 1.18 0.91
CA LYS A 115 22.18 0.35 0.56
C LYS A 115 23.44 1.20 0.32
N ASP A 116 23.34 2.18 -0.57
CA ASP A 116 24.47 3.02 -0.96
C ASP A 116 24.74 4.17 0.03
N LYS A 117 23.80 4.43 0.95
CA LYS A 117 23.88 5.53 1.95
C LYS A 117 24.02 6.93 1.33
N LYS A 118 23.47 7.14 0.14
CA LYS A 118 23.49 8.41 -0.58
C LYS A 118 22.15 9.14 -0.41
N PRO A 119 22.04 10.12 0.50
CA PRO A 119 20.78 10.83 0.75
C PRO A 119 20.37 11.73 -0.43
N LEU A 120 19.07 12.00 -0.54
CA LEU A 120 18.51 13.04 -1.39
C LEU A 120 18.49 14.35 -0.59
N ARG A 121 19.31 15.31 -0.96
CA ARG A 121 19.44 16.60 -0.26
C ARG A 121 18.83 17.77 -1.03
N SER A 122 18.69 17.61 -2.35
CA SER A 122 18.24 18.67 -3.24
C SER A 122 17.48 18.11 -4.44
N ALA A 123 16.81 19.00 -5.19
CA ALA A 123 16.22 18.67 -6.47
C ALA A 123 17.28 18.22 -7.50
N ASP A 124 18.51 18.77 -7.42
CA ASP A 124 19.62 18.42 -8.31
C ASP A 124 20.12 16.99 -8.05
N ASP A 125 20.14 16.52 -6.79
CA ASP A 125 20.43 15.11 -6.50
C ASP A 125 19.42 14.16 -7.12
N ILE A 126 18.12 14.54 -7.09
CA ILE A 126 17.05 13.76 -7.70
C ILE A 126 17.18 13.79 -9.22
N LYS A 127 17.41 14.97 -9.79
CA LYS A 127 17.60 15.15 -11.23
C LYS A 127 18.75 14.29 -11.75
N ALA A 128 19.91 14.35 -11.10
CA ALA A 128 21.05 13.51 -11.48
C ALA A 128 20.68 12.01 -11.44
N PHE A 129 19.96 11.58 -10.41
CA PHE A 129 19.50 10.20 -10.28
C PHE A 129 18.55 9.76 -11.41
N PHE A 130 17.67 10.64 -11.86
CA PHE A 130 16.76 10.37 -12.97
C PHE A 130 17.49 10.33 -14.32
N VAL A 131 18.43 11.28 -14.53
CA VAL A 131 19.25 11.34 -15.75
C VAL A 131 20.10 10.07 -15.92
N GLU A 132 20.71 9.57 -14.84
CA GLU A 132 21.43 8.29 -14.84
C GLU A 132 20.55 7.10 -15.28
N ARG A 133 19.21 7.24 -15.23
CA ARG A 133 18.22 6.21 -15.58
C ARG A 133 17.46 6.50 -16.87
N GLY A 134 17.99 7.43 -17.69
CA GLY A 134 17.52 7.69 -19.03
C GLY A 134 16.41 8.72 -19.17
N VAL A 135 16.07 9.46 -18.11
CA VAL A 135 15.18 10.62 -18.20
C VAL A 135 15.98 11.85 -18.60
N SER A 136 15.55 12.60 -19.58
CA SER A 136 16.26 13.83 -19.95
C SER A 136 16.14 14.89 -18.85
N ALA A 137 17.16 15.73 -18.71
CA ALA A 137 17.16 16.81 -17.73
C ALA A 137 15.99 17.78 -17.93
N GLU A 138 15.60 18.02 -19.19
CA GLU A 138 14.49 18.90 -19.57
C GLU A 138 13.14 18.30 -19.15
N GLU A 139 12.89 17.02 -19.43
CA GLU A 139 11.67 16.32 -19.03
C GLU A 139 11.54 16.26 -17.50
N PHE A 140 12.65 15.98 -16.80
CA PHE A 140 12.68 16.01 -15.36
C PHE A 140 12.29 17.40 -14.83
N ASP A 141 12.95 18.48 -15.25
CA ASP A 141 12.71 19.84 -14.74
C ASP A 141 11.27 20.27 -15.00
N LYS A 142 10.75 20.01 -16.18
CA LYS A 142 9.37 20.31 -16.56
C LYS A 142 8.38 19.56 -15.68
N THR A 143 8.59 18.26 -15.47
CA THR A 143 7.65 17.42 -14.72
C THR A 143 7.75 17.64 -13.22
N PHE A 144 8.97 17.67 -12.67
CA PHE A 144 9.23 17.86 -11.23
C PHE A 144 8.65 19.18 -10.69
N ASN A 145 8.62 20.22 -11.52
CA ASN A 145 8.05 21.54 -11.17
C ASN A 145 6.61 21.75 -11.69
N SER A 146 5.99 20.70 -12.25
CA SER A 146 4.64 20.80 -12.79
C SER A 146 3.58 20.98 -11.69
N PHE A 147 2.48 21.63 -12.07
CA PHE A 147 1.30 21.74 -11.19
C PHE A 147 0.79 20.36 -10.72
N ALA A 148 0.88 19.33 -11.56
CA ALA A 148 0.45 17.98 -11.24
C ALA A 148 1.28 17.38 -10.09
N VAL A 149 2.62 17.45 -10.14
CA VAL A 149 3.51 16.99 -9.05
C VAL A 149 3.25 17.77 -7.77
N ILE A 150 3.12 19.11 -7.86
CA ILE A 150 2.84 19.96 -6.70
C ILE A 150 1.50 19.57 -6.05
N THR A 151 0.44 19.39 -6.83
CA THR A 151 -0.90 19.05 -6.34
C THR A 151 -0.89 17.66 -5.67
N LYS A 152 -0.30 16.63 -6.31
CA LYS A 152 -0.15 15.29 -5.74
C LYS A 152 0.66 15.33 -4.42
N THR A 153 1.73 16.09 -4.39
CA THR A 153 2.56 16.27 -3.18
C THR A 153 1.79 16.96 -2.05
N ASN A 154 0.99 17.99 -2.37
CA ASN A 154 0.15 18.67 -1.38
C ASN A 154 -0.94 17.74 -0.82
N ARG A 155 -1.52 16.84 -1.63
CA ARG A 155 -2.41 15.78 -1.15
C ARG A 155 -1.69 14.82 -0.21
N ALA A 156 -0.46 14.43 -0.54
CA ALA A 156 0.37 13.57 0.30
C ALA A 156 0.69 14.19 1.67
N LYS A 157 0.78 15.51 1.78
CA LYS A 157 0.90 16.23 3.07
C LYS A 157 -0.32 16.06 3.97
N GLN A 158 -1.48 15.78 3.39
CA GLN A 158 -2.73 15.57 4.13
C GLN A 158 -2.94 14.11 4.57
N ALA A 159 -2.03 13.20 4.23
CA ALA A 159 -2.17 11.77 4.53
C ALA A 159 -2.40 11.48 6.03
N ARG A 160 -1.81 12.29 6.93
CA ARG A 160 -2.05 12.21 8.37
C ARG A 160 -3.51 12.40 8.72
N ASP A 161 -4.14 13.44 8.18
CA ASP A 161 -5.53 13.82 8.49
C ASP A 161 -6.50 12.89 7.76
N MET A 162 -6.20 12.53 6.50
CA MET A 162 -7.03 11.65 5.68
C MET A 162 -7.12 10.24 6.23
N TYR A 163 -5.98 9.64 6.60
CA TYR A 163 -5.90 8.23 6.99
C TYR A 163 -5.57 8.04 8.48
N GLY A 164 -5.39 9.13 9.22
CA GLY A 164 -5.05 9.10 10.65
C GLY A 164 -3.68 8.47 10.92
N ILE A 165 -2.72 8.51 9.98
CA ILE A 165 -1.43 7.87 10.13
C ILE A 165 -0.49 8.67 11.01
N THR A 166 0.35 7.96 11.76
CA THR A 166 1.40 8.52 12.61
C THR A 166 2.81 8.08 12.20
N GLY A 167 2.90 7.20 11.21
CA GLY A 167 4.15 6.65 10.71
C GLY A 167 3.97 5.81 9.45
N VAL A 168 5.07 5.31 8.92
CA VAL A 168 5.12 4.46 7.72
C VAL A 168 6.07 3.27 7.95
N PRO A 169 5.88 2.13 7.25
CA PRO A 169 4.81 1.88 6.30
C PRO A 169 3.44 1.74 6.99
N THR A 170 2.39 2.18 6.28
CA THR A 170 1.01 1.92 6.66
C THR A 170 0.27 1.43 5.42
N LEU A 171 -0.48 0.34 5.53
CA LEU A 171 -1.39 -0.13 4.48
C LEU A 171 -2.82 0.25 4.84
N VAL A 172 -3.56 0.72 3.83
CA VAL A 172 -4.98 1.08 3.96
C VAL A 172 -5.77 0.24 2.97
N VAL A 173 -6.85 -0.40 3.43
CA VAL A 173 -7.74 -1.19 2.59
C VAL A 173 -9.04 -0.43 2.38
N ASN A 174 -9.38 -0.24 1.12
CA ASN A 174 -10.60 0.38 0.63
C ASN A 174 -10.95 1.73 1.28
N GLY A 175 -9.91 2.50 1.67
CA GLY A 175 -10.06 3.78 2.37
C GLY A 175 -10.68 3.68 3.77
N LYS A 176 -10.96 2.47 4.29
CA LYS A 176 -11.73 2.21 5.52
C LYS A 176 -10.88 1.71 6.68
N TYR A 177 -9.89 0.87 6.40
CA TYR A 177 -9.10 0.18 7.43
C TYR A 177 -7.63 0.45 7.21
N ARG A 178 -6.89 0.66 8.29
CA ARG A 178 -5.43 0.81 8.23
C ARG A 178 -4.74 -0.20 9.13
N THR A 179 -3.59 -0.70 8.70
CA THR A 179 -2.71 -1.53 9.49
C THR A 179 -1.25 -1.09 9.37
N THR A 180 -0.45 -1.45 10.34
CA THR A 180 0.99 -1.19 10.41
C THR A 180 1.69 -2.45 10.91
N ALA A 181 3.01 -2.57 10.66
CA ALA A 181 3.78 -3.69 11.19
C ALA A 181 3.68 -3.83 12.72
N LYS A 182 3.54 -2.71 13.44
CA LYS A 182 3.35 -2.72 14.90
C LYS A 182 2.01 -3.35 15.31
N LEU A 183 0.92 -3.04 14.62
CA LEU A 183 -0.40 -3.61 14.89
C LEU A 183 -0.48 -5.08 14.48
N ALA A 184 0.01 -5.39 13.30
CA ALA A 184 -0.06 -6.73 12.74
C ALA A 184 0.91 -7.73 13.39
N GLY A 185 2.03 -7.25 13.96
CA GLY A 185 3.08 -8.09 14.52
C GLY A 185 4.28 -8.33 13.57
N GLY A 186 4.36 -7.60 12.45
CA GLY A 186 5.46 -7.68 11.47
C GLY A 186 5.01 -7.31 10.05
N ASN A 187 5.97 -7.17 9.14
CA ASN A 187 5.69 -6.80 7.75
C ASN A 187 4.86 -7.88 7.02
N LYS A 188 5.24 -9.15 7.16
CA LYS A 188 4.51 -10.26 6.56
C LYS A 188 3.08 -10.34 7.11
N GLN A 189 2.93 -10.25 8.44
CA GLN A 189 1.63 -10.26 9.10
C GLN A 189 0.75 -9.08 8.68
N MET A 190 1.37 -7.95 8.33
CA MET A 190 0.66 -6.79 7.81
C MET A 190 -0.04 -7.08 6.47
N LEU A 191 0.60 -7.85 5.57
CA LEU A 191 -0.03 -8.31 4.33
C LEU A 191 -1.09 -9.40 4.58
N GLU A 192 -0.88 -10.30 5.54
CA GLU A 192 -1.90 -11.26 5.97
C GLU A 192 -3.17 -10.56 6.49
N VAL A 193 -3.02 -9.45 7.21
CA VAL A 193 -4.16 -8.61 7.64
C VAL A 193 -4.84 -7.94 6.44
N VAL A 194 -4.07 -7.47 5.47
CA VAL A 194 -4.62 -6.91 4.21
C VAL A 194 -5.47 -7.95 3.48
N ASP A 195 -4.99 -9.20 3.35
CA ASP A 195 -5.74 -10.27 2.69
C ASP A 195 -7.09 -10.53 3.37
N VAL A 196 -7.12 -10.57 4.71
CA VAL A 196 -8.37 -10.72 5.47
C VAL A 196 -9.33 -9.56 5.24
N LEU A 197 -8.81 -8.32 5.23
CA LEU A 197 -9.64 -7.13 5.01
C LEU A 197 -10.14 -7.04 3.55
N VAL A 198 -9.35 -7.46 2.58
CA VAL A 198 -9.73 -7.57 1.17
C VAL A 198 -10.87 -8.57 1.02
N GLU A 199 -10.76 -9.75 1.64
CA GLU A 199 -11.83 -10.76 1.62
C GLU A 199 -13.12 -10.22 2.26
N GLN A 200 -13.01 -9.51 3.39
CA GLN A 200 -14.14 -8.87 4.05
C GLN A 200 -14.85 -7.87 3.13
N GLU A 201 -14.11 -6.99 2.44
CA GLU A 201 -14.67 -6.00 1.51
C GLU A 201 -15.29 -6.66 0.28
N SER A 202 -14.66 -7.71 -0.28
CA SER A 202 -15.20 -8.50 -1.40
C SER A 202 -16.55 -9.12 -1.05
N ASN A 203 -16.66 -9.72 0.13
CA ASN A 203 -17.90 -10.34 0.60
C ASN A 203 -19.00 -9.29 0.85
N ALA A 204 -18.65 -8.13 1.40
CA ALA A 204 -19.59 -7.02 1.60
C ALA A 204 -20.12 -6.48 0.26
N GLY A 205 -19.25 -6.31 -0.74
CA GLY A 205 -19.63 -5.89 -2.09
C GLY A 205 -20.58 -6.87 -2.78
N LYS A 206 -20.32 -8.17 -2.70
CA LYS A 206 -21.19 -9.22 -3.24
C LYS A 206 -22.57 -9.23 -2.56
N ALA A 207 -22.62 -9.06 -1.24
CA ALA A 207 -23.87 -8.99 -0.50
C ALA A 207 -24.72 -7.75 -0.87
N ALA A 208 -24.07 -6.61 -1.12
CA ALA A 208 -24.75 -5.40 -1.58
C ALA A 208 -25.28 -5.51 -3.02
N ALA A 209 -24.57 -6.21 -3.90
CA ALA A 209 -24.99 -6.43 -5.29
C ALA A 209 -26.12 -7.46 -5.44
N ALA A 210 -26.40 -8.27 -4.41
CA ALA A 210 -27.44 -9.29 -4.39
C ALA A 210 -28.82 -8.80 -3.86
N GLN A 211 -28.90 -7.53 -3.46
CA GLN A 211 -30.13 -6.86 -2.97
C GLN A 211 -30.75 -5.95 -4.05
#